data_b3c24cb5495b33544ff94464f68031b7
#
_entry.id   b3c24cb5495b33544ff94464f68031b7
#
_cell.length_a   1.000
_cell.length_b   1.000
_cell.length_c   1.000
_cell.angle_alpha   90.00
_cell.angle_beta   90.00
_cell.angle_gamma   90.00
#
_symmetry.space_group_name_H-M   'P 1'
#
loop_
_entity.id
_entity.type
_entity.pdbx_description
1 polymer ?
#
loop_
_entity_poly.entity_id
_entity_poly.type
_entity_poly.pdbx_seq_one_letter_code
_entity_poly.pdbx_strand_id
1 'polypeptide(L)'
;MTSNNLCNIHSSSSDYAQIANLYDKNKEKYFEKIPVSLYEWFNANMAAPLGAVLDLLEDNLNDVVFDHINNSIKSILQKNGFLSHFGFPLQVDSYGTTIQYKKMKPDDGRYFREYVSTQFLNRPELPNMSVGLRKKMTEAMLELFVNAQLHSETKHVYTCGQFFPKYHTIEFCIVDTGIGFKQKFLQRFDKKISSVEAIRWAVKDRNTTKIGVSGGIGLAILSEFILRNNGKLQIISGDGFYQYDSSGEQVEKLYKGFPGTIVNVSFRTDDTNNYSLVSEAKKTALF
;
A
#
# COMPACT_ATOMS: atom_id res chain seq x y z
N MET A 1 13.72 -26.02 12.38
CA MET A 1 13.48 -24.59 12.04
C MET A 1 12.04 -24.48 11.55
N THR A 2 11.24 -23.64 12.17
CA THR A 2 9.86 -23.42 11.70
C THR A 2 9.92 -22.63 10.40
N SER A 3 9.51 -23.23 9.30
CA SER A 3 9.47 -22.57 8.00
C SER A 3 8.43 -21.44 8.00
N ASN A 4 8.81 -20.27 7.49
CA ASN A 4 7.90 -19.12 7.29
C ASN A 4 7.33 -19.20 5.87
N ASN A 5 6.31 -20.04 5.70
CA ASN A 5 5.65 -20.24 4.41
C ASN A 5 4.56 -19.20 4.20
N LEU A 6 4.61 -18.51 3.08
CA LEU A 6 3.55 -17.64 2.57
C LEU A 6 2.93 -18.30 1.34
N CYS A 7 1.63 -18.56 1.40
CA CYS A 7 0.92 -19.30 0.36
C CYS A 7 -0.29 -18.49 -0.14
N ASN A 8 -0.48 -18.42 -1.45
CA ASN A 8 -1.65 -17.77 -2.07
C ASN A 8 -1.86 -16.33 -1.60
N ILE A 9 -0.82 -15.50 -1.68
CA ILE A 9 -0.85 -14.11 -1.24
C ILE A 9 -1.44 -13.22 -2.35
N HIS A 10 -2.66 -12.77 -2.14
CA HIS A 10 -3.37 -11.82 -2.98
C HIS A 10 -3.40 -10.42 -2.32
N SER A 11 -4.56 -9.98 -1.88
CA SER A 11 -4.73 -8.75 -1.08
C SER A 11 -5.97 -8.85 -0.20
N SER A 12 -6.22 -10.04 0.37
CA SER A 12 -7.29 -10.26 1.34
C SER A 12 -6.81 -9.98 2.77
N SER A 13 -7.75 -9.86 3.71
CA SER A 13 -7.45 -9.70 5.14
C SER A 13 -6.55 -10.83 5.67
N SER A 14 -6.80 -12.07 5.23
CA SER A 14 -6.00 -13.24 5.62
C SER A 14 -4.57 -13.16 5.10
N ASP A 15 -4.33 -12.57 3.92
CA ASP A 15 -3.01 -12.47 3.32
C ASP A 15 -2.15 -11.43 4.04
N TYR A 16 -2.73 -10.28 4.38
CA TYR A 16 -2.05 -9.29 5.23
C TYR A 16 -1.74 -9.87 6.60
N ALA A 17 -2.63 -10.68 7.16
CA ALA A 17 -2.40 -11.35 8.44
C ALA A 17 -1.31 -12.44 8.34
N GLN A 18 -1.14 -13.14 7.20
CA GLN A 18 -0.02 -14.05 6.99
C GLN A 18 1.32 -13.29 7.03
N ILE A 19 1.42 -12.14 6.36
CA ILE A 19 2.63 -11.30 6.36
C ILE A 19 2.89 -10.73 7.77
N ALA A 20 1.86 -10.25 8.47
CA ALA A 20 1.98 -9.79 9.84
C ALA A 20 2.44 -10.90 10.80
N ASN A 21 1.97 -12.14 10.60
CA ASN A 21 2.37 -13.31 11.38
C ASN A 21 3.84 -13.71 11.14
N LEU A 22 4.37 -13.52 9.94
CA LEU A 22 5.80 -13.68 9.67
C LEU A 22 6.64 -12.78 10.59
N TYR A 23 6.26 -11.51 10.71
CA TYR A 23 6.89 -10.58 11.64
C TYR A 23 6.72 -11.02 13.10
N ASP A 24 5.50 -11.28 13.54
CA ASP A 24 5.19 -11.61 14.93
C ASP A 24 5.94 -12.84 15.43
N LYS A 25 6.13 -13.85 14.58
CA LYS A 25 6.90 -15.07 14.92
C LYS A 25 8.40 -14.85 15.04
N ASN A 26 8.95 -13.80 14.44
CA ASN A 26 10.38 -13.61 14.33
C ASN A 26 10.91 -12.31 14.93
N LYS A 27 10.04 -11.39 15.38
CA LYS A 27 10.40 -10.04 15.89
C LYS A 27 11.33 -10.05 17.11
N GLU A 28 11.33 -11.11 17.90
CA GLU A 28 12.19 -11.27 19.08
C GLU A 28 13.49 -12.04 18.77
N LYS A 29 13.75 -12.37 17.50
CA LYS A 29 14.98 -13.03 17.07
C LYS A 29 16.03 -11.99 16.73
N TYR A 30 17.28 -12.32 17.05
CA TYR A 30 18.45 -11.50 16.81
C TYR A 30 19.59 -12.37 16.34
N PHE A 31 20.33 -11.94 15.32
CA PHE A 31 21.47 -12.66 14.75
C PHE A 31 21.14 -14.07 14.25
N GLU A 32 19.89 -14.29 13.84
CA GLU A 32 19.42 -15.57 13.35
C GLU A 32 19.19 -15.54 11.83
N LYS A 33 19.27 -16.70 11.20
CA LYS A 33 18.80 -16.90 9.83
C LYS A 33 17.28 -17.07 9.83
N ILE A 34 16.60 -16.21 9.07
CA ILE A 34 15.15 -16.24 8.91
C ILE A 34 14.80 -16.77 7.52
N PRO A 35 14.50 -18.09 7.39
CA PRO A 35 14.08 -18.66 6.13
C PRO A 35 12.66 -18.23 5.76
N VAL A 36 12.44 -17.81 4.52
CA VAL A 36 11.15 -17.44 3.95
C VAL A 36 10.90 -18.27 2.68
N SER A 37 9.69 -18.77 2.54
CA SER A 37 9.30 -19.53 1.35
C SER A 37 7.98 -19.00 0.78
N LEU A 38 7.92 -18.83 -0.56
CA LEU A 38 6.76 -18.34 -1.28
C LEU A 38 6.21 -19.44 -2.19
N TYR A 39 4.95 -19.83 -1.95
CA TYR A 39 4.29 -20.92 -2.65
C TYR A 39 3.03 -20.46 -3.38
N GLU A 40 2.68 -21.20 -4.44
CA GLU A 40 1.44 -21.09 -5.22
C GLU A 40 1.32 -19.75 -5.94
N TRP A 41 0.85 -18.70 -5.28
CA TRP A 41 0.63 -17.38 -5.85
C TRP A 41 1.09 -16.24 -4.94
N PHE A 42 1.57 -15.14 -5.56
CA PHE A 42 1.94 -13.92 -4.83
C PHE A 42 1.73 -12.70 -5.73
N ASN A 43 0.83 -11.79 -5.34
CA ASN A 43 0.63 -10.52 -6.03
C ASN A 43 1.84 -9.59 -5.83
N ALA A 44 2.34 -8.96 -6.90
CA ALA A 44 3.53 -8.13 -6.82
C ALA A 44 3.35 -6.86 -5.95
N ASN A 45 2.12 -6.32 -5.81
CA ASN A 45 1.83 -5.23 -4.88
C ASN A 45 2.04 -5.62 -3.41
N MET A 46 1.94 -6.92 -3.09
CA MET A 46 2.19 -7.45 -1.74
C MET A 46 3.70 -7.53 -1.40
N ALA A 47 4.58 -7.26 -2.37
CA ALA A 47 6.00 -7.10 -2.11
C ALA A 47 6.32 -5.89 -1.20
N ALA A 48 5.49 -4.83 -1.20
CA ALA A 48 5.68 -3.70 -0.30
C ALA A 48 5.43 -4.07 1.18
N PRO A 49 4.29 -4.70 1.57
CA PRO A 49 4.12 -5.20 2.93
C PRO A 49 5.16 -6.24 3.34
N LEU A 50 5.51 -7.17 2.44
CA LEU A 50 6.53 -8.18 2.73
C LEU A 50 7.89 -7.52 2.97
N GLY A 51 8.33 -6.63 2.07
CA GLY A 51 9.61 -5.94 2.21
C GLY A 51 9.72 -5.11 3.48
N ALA A 52 8.62 -4.45 3.89
CA ALA A 52 8.56 -3.72 5.16
C ALA A 52 8.81 -4.63 6.37
N VAL A 53 8.20 -5.82 6.38
CA VAL A 53 8.38 -6.80 7.45
C VAL A 53 9.78 -7.39 7.44
N LEU A 54 10.32 -7.75 6.27
CA LEU A 54 11.67 -8.31 6.18
C LEU A 54 12.73 -7.31 6.61
N ASP A 55 12.57 -6.03 6.25
CA ASP A 55 13.46 -4.95 6.67
C ASP A 55 13.50 -4.78 8.20
N LEU A 56 12.32 -4.85 8.86
CA LEU A 56 12.27 -4.84 10.33
C LEU A 56 12.97 -6.03 10.97
N LEU A 57 12.94 -7.20 10.34
CA LEU A 57 13.65 -8.38 10.83
C LEU A 57 15.16 -8.25 10.60
N GLU A 58 15.59 -7.65 9.48
CA GLU A 58 17.01 -7.32 9.20
C GLU A 58 17.55 -6.23 10.14
N ASP A 59 16.71 -5.29 10.60
CA ASP A 59 17.09 -4.30 11.61
C ASP A 59 17.53 -4.94 12.95
N ASN A 60 17.04 -6.14 13.26
CA ASN A 60 17.47 -6.97 14.37
C ASN A 60 18.74 -7.80 14.06
N LEU A 61 19.47 -7.45 13.00
CA LEU A 61 20.69 -8.14 12.55
C LEU A 61 20.44 -9.61 12.17
N ASN A 62 19.23 -9.94 11.76
CA ASN A 62 18.91 -11.25 11.20
C ASN A 62 19.30 -11.31 9.72
N ASP A 63 19.61 -12.52 9.25
CA ASP A 63 19.88 -12.83 7.84
C ASP A 63 18.60 -13.42 7.20
N VAL A 64 17.89 -12.60 6.43
CA VAL A 64 16.67 -13.06 5.71
C VAL A 64 17.06 -13.80 4.44
N VAL A 65 16.62 -15.04 4.31
CA VAL A 65 16.97 -15.90 3.18
C VAL A 65 15.72 -16.53 2.56
N PHE A 66 15.60 -16.43 1.24
CA PHE A 66 14.56 -17.14 0.51
C PHE A 66 14.98 -18.60 0.25
N ASP A 67 14.43 -19.53 1.03
CA ASP A 67 14.70 -20.97 0.88
C ASP A 67 14.00 -21.55 -0.35
N HIS A 68 12.78 -21.08 -0.62
CA HIS A 68 12.00 -21.51 -1.77
C HIS A 68 11.14 -20.36 -2.33
N ILE A 69 11.13 -20.23 -3.65
CA ILE A 69 10.23 -19.33 -4.38
C ILE A 69 9.75 -20.07 -5.63
N ASN A 70 8.43 -20.24 -5.79
CA ASN A 70 7.86 -20.77 -7.03
C ASN A 70 8.29 -19.92 -8.24
N ASN A 71 8.57 -20.55 -9.37
CA ASN A 71 9.13 -19.87 -10.55
C ASN A 71 8.28 -18.70 -11.06
N SER A 72 6.95 -18.80 -11.03
CA SER A 72 6.04 -17.71 -11.42
C SER A 72 6.15 -16.51 -10.47
N ILE A 73 6.23 -16.77 -9.17
CA ILE A 73 6.42 -15.76 -8.13
C ILE A 73 7.80 -15.11 -8.28
N LYS A 74 8.84 -15.93 -8.46
CA LYS A 74 10.21 -15.46 -8.67
C LYS A 74 10.28 -14.50 -9.86
N SER A 75 9.69 -14.87 -10.99
CA SER A 75 9.67 -14.03 -12.19
C SER A 75 8.98 -12.69 -11.95
N ILE A 76 7.79 -12.65 -11.36
CA ILE A 76 7.07 -11.39 -11.14
C ILE A 76 7.79 -10.47 -10.12
N LEU A 77 8.40 -11.04 -9.08
CA LEU A 77 9.16 -10.30 -8.08
C LEU A 77 10.56 -9.88 -8.55
N GLN A 78 11.13 -10.53 -9.57
CA GLN A 78 12.30 -10.03 -10.27
C GLN A 78 11.95 -8.89 -11.23
N LYS A 79 10.79 -8.95 -11.92
CA LYS A 79 10.31 -7.88 -12.81
C LYS A 79 9.98 -6.60 -12.05
N ASN A 80 9.35 -6.69 -10.87
CA ASN A 80 9.08 -5.49 -10.07
C ASN A 80 10.32 -5.00 -9.28
N GLY A 81 11.44 -5.71 -9.33
CA GLY A 81 12.69 -5.33 -8.69
C GLY A 81 12.78 -5.64 -7.20
N PHE A 82 11.77 -6.26 -6.58
CA PHE A 82 11.80 -6.62 -5.16
C PHE A 82 12.96 -7.56 -4.83
N LEU A 83 13.09 -8.65 -5.56
CA LEU A 83 14.12 -9.66 -5.29
C LEU A 83 15.56 -9.16 -5.55
N SER A 84 15.75 -8.02 -6.24
CA SER A 84 17.10 -7.46 -6.39
C SER A 84 17.70 -6.97 -5.07
N HIS A 85 16.86 -6.65 -4.08
CA HIS A 85 17.28 -6.33 -2.72
C HIS A 85 17.86 -7.54 -1.96
N PHE A 86 17.59 -8.75 -2.46
CA PHE A 86 18.05 -10.02 -1.90
C PHE A 86 19.04 -10.75 -2.84
N GLY A 87 19.72 -10.00 -3.71
CA GLY A 87 20.77 -10.52 -4.58
C GLY A 87 20.31 -11.28 -5.84
N PHE A 88 19.00 -11.30 -6.15
CA PHE A 88 18.53 -11.89 -7.40
C PHE A 88 18.62 -10.90 -8.56
N PRO A 89 18.89 -11.35 -9.80
CA PRO A 89 18.97 -10.48 -10.96
C PRO A 89 17.58 -9.87 -11.29
N LEU A 90 17.59 -8.62 -11.73
CA LEU A 90 16.42 -7.95 -12.28
C LEU A 90 16.01 -8.61 -13.60
N GLN A 91 14.71 -8.77 -13.84
CA GLN A 91 14.15 -9.18 -15.12
C GLN A 91 13.41 -8.03 -15.80
N VAL A 92 13.47 -8.01 -17.14
CA VAL A 92 12.69 -7.05 -17.94
C VAL A 92 11.21 -7.43 -17.89
N ASP A 93 10.34 -6.48 -17.56
CA ASP A 93 8.89 -6.63 -17.65
C ASP A 93 8.40 -6.23 -19.06
N SER A 94 8.52 -7.15 -20.03
CA SER A 94 8.11 -6.90 -21.41
C SER A 94 6.60 -6.69 -21.60
N TYR A 95 5.79 -7.10 -20.63
CA TYR A 95 4.34 -6.93 -20.65
C TYR A 95 3.87 -5.68 -19.88
N GLY A 96 4.76 -5.00 -19.19
CA GLY A 96 4.44 -3.80 -18.41
C GLY A 96 3.42 -4.04 -17.29
N THR A 97 3.39 -5.24 -16.71
CA THR A 97 2.39 -5.60 -15.69
C THR A 97 2.79 -5.23 -14.27
N THR A 98 4.04 -4.83 -14.05
CA THR A 98 4.52 -4.46 -12.71
C THR A 98 4.69 -2.95 -12.57
N ILE A 99 4.52 -2.47 -11.35
CA ILE A 99 5.00 -1.17 -10.89
C ILE A 99 6.16 -1.44 -9.94
N GLN A 100 7.30 -0.81 -10.21
CA GLN A 100 8.55 -1.14 -9.54
C GLN A 100 8.48 -0.99 -8.03
N TYR A 101 9.00 -1.97 -7.31
CA TYR A 101 9.21 -1.89 -5.88
C TYR A 101 10.21 -0.80 -5.53
N LYS A 102 9.86 0.02 -4.55
CA LYS A 102 10.74 1.07 -4.02
C LYS A 102 10.69 1.07 -2.50
N LYS A 103 11.87 1.14 -1.91
CA LYS A 103 12.13 1.47 -0.51
C LYS A 103 12.68 2.89 -0.50
N MET A 104 11.93 3.84 0.05
CA MET A 104 12.22 5.27 0.03
C MET A 104 12.41 5.79 1.44
N LYS A 105 13.24 6.82 1.61
CA LYS A 105 13.26 7.57 2.86
C LYS A 105 12.00 8.44 2.97
N PRO A 106 11.52 8.72 4.19
CA PRO A 106 10.37 9.60 4.37
C PRO A 106 10.55 11.00 3.74
N ASP A 107 11.79 11.48 3.61
CA ASP A 107 12.11 12.79 3.02
C ASP A 107 12.08 12.80 1.48
N ASP A 108 11.94 11.65 0.83
CA ASP A 108 11.96 11.50 -0.63
C ASP A 108 10.62 11.88 -1.30
N GLY A 109 9.82 12.77 -0.70
CA GLY A 109 8.49 13.13 -1.20
C GLY A 109 8.46 13.65 -2.64
N ARG A 110 9.53 14.36 -3.10
CA ARG A 110 9.66 14.79 -4.50
C ARG A 110 9.83 13.59 -5.44
N TYR A 111 10.68 12.64 -5.07
CA TYR A 111 10.91 11.43 -5.84
C TYR A 111 9.65 10.54 -5.86
N PHE A 112 8.96 10.40 -4.70
CA PHE A 112 7.69 9.68 -4.64
C PHE A 112 6.62 10.30 -5.55
N ARG A 113 6.51 11.63 -5.59
CA ARG A 113 5.57 12.33 -6.49
C ARG A 113 5.81 11.99 -7.96
N GLU A 114 7.08 12.01 -8.39
CA GLU A 114 7.46 11.65 -9.75
C GLU A 114 7.18 10.16 -10.03
N TYR A 115 7.55 9.30 -9.12
CA TYR A 115 7.33 7.86 -9.22
C TYR A 115 5.84 7.51 -9.33
N VAL A 116 4.98 8.01 -8.45
CA VAL A 116 3.53 7.72 -8.49
C VAL A 116 2.88 8.29 -9.75
N SER A 117 3.32 9.47 -10.20
CA SER A 117 2.82 10.07 -11.44
C SER A 117 3.20 9.22 -12.65
N THR A 118 4.48 8.86 -12.81
CA THR A 118 4.98 8.17 -14.00
C THR A 118 4.67 6.68 -14.02
N GLN A 119 4.77 6.00 -12.88
CA GLN A 119 4.64 4.55 -12.81
C GLN A 119 3.20 4.08 -12.57
N PHE A 120 2.32 4.95 -12.05
CA PHE A 120 0.96 4.59 -11.70
C PHE A 120 -0.08 5.49 -12.39
N LEU A 121 -0.15 6.79 -12.06
CA LEU A 121 -1.27 7.64 -12.49
C LEU A 121 -1.24 8.03 -13.99
N ASN A 122 -0.13 7.91 -14.68
CA ASN A 122 -0.02 8.14 -16.13
C ASN A 122 -0.09 6.85 -16.95
N ARG A 123 -0.43 5.72 -16.34
CA ARG A 123 -0.55 4.46 -17.08
C ARG A 123 -1.73 4.50 -18.05
N PRO A 124 -1.56 3.98 -19.28
CA PRO A 124 -2.61 3.99 -20.30
C PRO A 124 -3.79 3.08 -19.96
N GLU A 125 -3.60 2.14 -19.02
CA GLU A 125 -4.66 1.23 -18.57
C GLU A 125 -5.67 1.92 -17.64
N LEU A 126 -5.32 3.06 -17.04
CA LEU A 126 -6.24 3.80 -16.17
C LEU A 126 -7.29 4.54 -16.97
N PRO A 127 -8.51 4.76 -16.43
CA PRO A 127 -9.55 5.54 -17.10
C PRO A 127 -9.08 6.97 -17.37
N ASN A 128 -9.72 7.63 -18.32
CA ASN A 128 -9.40 9.00 -18.69
C ASN A 128 -9.65 9.95 -17.51
N MET A 129 -8.63 10.66 -17.10
CA MET A 129 -8.69 11.68 -16.06
C MET A 129 -8.26 13.02 -16.62
N SER A 130 -8.99 14.08 -16.27
CA SER A 130 -8.55 15.46 -16.57
C SER A 130 -7.20 15.76 -15.92
N VAL A 131 -6.49 16.76 -16.43
CA VAL A 131 -5.21 17.21 -15.87
C VAL A 131 -5.35 17.62 -14.41
N GLY A 132 -6.44 18.33 -14.08
CA GLY A 132 -6.72 18.77 -12.70
C GLY A 132 -7.00 17.60 -11.76
N LEU A 133 -7.81 16.61 -12.19
CA LEU A 133 -8.07 15.43 -11.37
C LEU A 133 -6.80 14.61 -11.17
N ARG A 134 -6.02 14.36 -12.23
CA ARG A 134 -4.75 13.63 -12.13
C ARG A 134 -3.76 14.29 -11.16
N LYS A 135 -3.67 15.63 -11.20
CA LYS A 135 -2.89 16.40 -10.23
C LYS A 135 -3.40 16.19 -8.81
N LYS A 136 -4.72 16.24 -8.59
CA LYS A 136 -5.32 16.00 -7.27
C LYS A 136 -5.10 14.57 -6.76
N MET A 137 -5.17 13.58 -7.62
CA MET A 137 -4.83 12.19 -7.28
C MET A 137 -3.36 12.05 -6.87
N THR A 138 -2.45 12.73 -7.59
CA THR A 138 -1.03 12.77 -7.22
C THR A 138 -0.81 13.41 -5.85
N GLU A 139 -1.50 14.54 -5.57
CA GLU A 139 -1.46 15.21 -4.26
C GLU A 139 -2.01 14.32 -3.15
N ALA A 140 -3.10 13.57 -3.43
CA ALA A 140 -3.69 12.62 -2.49
C ALA A 140 -2.74 11.46 -2.14
N MET A 141 -2.10 10.86 -3.15
CA MET A 141 -1.10 9.82 -2.94
C MET A 141 0.12 10.35 -2.17
N LEU A 142 0.56 11.59 -2.47
CA LEU A 142 1.64 12.24 -1.73
C LEU A 142 1.25 12.50 -0.27
N GLU A 143 -0.02 12.84 0.02
CA GLU A 143 -0.49 13.01 1.39
C GLU A 143 -0.35 11.72 2.20
N LEU A 144 -0.63 10.54 1.60
CA LEU A 144 -0.41 9.24 2.23
C LEU A 144 1.09 9.01 2.55
N PHE A 145 1.96 9.34 1.60
CA PHE A 145 3.41 9.25 1.81
C PHE A 145 3.91 10.20 2.92
N VAL A 146 3.45 11.47 2.92
CA VAL A 146 3.81 12.46 3.93
C VAL A 146 3.24 12.11 5.31
N ASN A 147 2.11 11.42 5.38
CA ASN A 147 1.59 10.91 6.66
C ASN A 147 2.52 9.88 7.30
N ALA A 148 3.20 9.07 6.48
CA ALA A 148 4.27 8.20 6.95
C ALA A 148 5.47 9.01 7.47
N GLN A 149 5.88 10.08 6.78
CA GLN A 149 6.98 10.95 7.20
C GLN A 149 6.73 11.64 8.54
N LEU A 150 5.60 12.33 8.67
CA LEU A 150 5.36 13.24 9.79
C LEU A 150 4.92 12.57 11.10
N HIS A 151 4.44 11.35 11.04
CA HIS A 151 3.67 10.76 12.14
C HIS A 151 4.00 9.31 12.45
N SER A 152 4.87 8.66 11.69
CA SER A 152 5.03 7.22 11.86
C SER A 152 6.33 6.81 12.55
N GLU A 153 7.31 7.70 12.65
CA GLU A 153 8.67 7.34 13.11
C GLU A 153 9.28 6.22 12.24
N THR A 154 8.75 6.02 11.03
CA THR A 154 9.23 4.99 10.12
C THR A 154 10.58 5.37 9.53
N LYS A 155 11.47 4.40 9.36
CA LYS A 155 12.75 4.60 8.68
C LYS A 155 12.57 4.69 7.16
N HIS A 156 11.62 3.93 6.62
CA HIS A 156 11.36 3.84 5.19
C HIS A 156 9.87 3.74 4.88
N VAL A 157 9.52 4.15 3.67
CA VAL A 157 8.22 3.90 3.05
C VAL A 157 8.44 2.95 1.88
N TYR A 158 7.61 1.93 1.79
CA TYR A 158 7.70 0.88 0.77
C TYR A 158 6.51 1.00 -0.17
N THR A 159 6.75 0.81 -1.46
CA THR A 159 5.69 0.93 -2.45
C THR A 159 5.97 0.06 -3.67
N CYS A 160 4.92 -0.48 -4.25
CA CYS A 160 4.91 -1.17 -5.54
C CYS A 160 3.47 -1.36 -6.01
N GLY A 161 3.30 -1.97 -7.17
CA GLY A 161 1.97 -2.30 -7.67
C GLY A 161 2.00 -3.37 -8.74
N GLN A 162 0.80 -3.74 -9.20
CA GLN A 162 0.62 -4.71 -10.27
C GLN A 162 -0.62 -4.40 -11.09
N PHE A 163 -0.51 -4.49 -12.40
CA PHE A 163 -1.63 -4.55 -13.33
C PHE A 163 -2.01 -6.01 -13.56
N PHE A 164 -3.28 -6.31 -13.46
CA PHE A 164 -3.88 -7.62 -13.68
C PHE A 164 -4.79 -7.59 -14.91
N PRO A 165 -4.26 -7.83 -16.13
CA PRO A 165 -5.04 -7.72 -17.36
C PRO A 165 -6.31 -8.59 -17.36
N LYS A 166 -6.20 -9.82 -16.86
CA LYS A 166 -7.32 -10.79 -16.79
C LYS A 166 -8.47 -10.31 -15.89
N TYR A 167 -8.16 -9.55 -14.85
CA TYR A 167 -9.14 -9.06 -13.88
C TYR A 167 -9.53 -7.60 -14.11
N HIS A 168 -8.93 -6.97 -15.12
CA HIS A 168 -9.14 -5.55 -15.44
C HIS A 168 -8.94 -4.66 -14.20
N THR A 169 -7.87 -4.88 -13.46
CA THR A 169 -7.54 -4.10 -12.27
C THR A 169 -6.06 -3.75 -12.24
N ILE A 170 -5.76 -2.60 -11.66
CA ILE A 170 -4.40 -2.21 -11.29
C ILE A 170 -4.38 -1.90 -9.80
N GLU A 171 -3.45 -2.50 -9.08
CA GLU A 171 -3.28 -2.28 -7.63
C GLU A 171 -1.98 -1.55 -7.34
N PHE A 172 -2.04 -0.65 -6.37
CA PHE A 172 -0.88 0.11 -5.90
C PHE A 172 -0.88 0.19 -4.38
N CYS A 173 0.26 -0.14 -3.77
CA CYS A 173 0.41 -0.26 -2.33
C CYS A 173 1.44 0.74 -1.80
N ILE A 174 1.12 1.41 -0.68
CA ILE A 174 2.02 2.24 0.12
C ILE A 174 2.04 1.69 1.53
N VAL A 175 3.24 1.51 2.09
CA VAL A 175 3.44 0.88 3.40
C VAL A 175 4.43 1.69 4.22
N ASP A 176 4.11 1.91 5.49
CA ASP A 176 5.05 2.38 6.51
C ASP A 176 5.13 1.38 7.68
N THR A 177 6.22 1.42 8.43
CA THR A 177 6.45 0.61 9.64
C THR A 177 6.35 1.46 10.90
N GLY A 178 5.52 2.48 10.89
CA GLY A 178 5.37 3.41 12.00
C GLY A 178 4.33 3.00 13.04
N ILE A 179 4.00 3.94 13.93
CA ILE A 179 3.14 3.67 15.09
C ILE A 179 1.67 3.34 14.76
N GLY A 180 1.23 3.54 13.51
CA GLY A 180 -0.12 3.26 13.06
C GLY A 180 -1.21 4.20 13.60
N PHE A 181 -2.44 4.06 13.07
CA PHE A 181 -3.55 4.97 13.39
C PHE A 181 -4.01 4.92 14.85
N LYS A 182 -4.05 3.75 15.46
CA LYS A 182 -4.50 3.58 16.84
C LYS A 182 -3.63 4.35 17.82
N GLN A 183 -2.31 4.24 17.70
CA GLN A 183 -1.38 4.92 18.58
C GLN A 183 -1.38 6.44 18.34
N LYS A 184 -1.47 6.87 17.07
CA LYS A 184 -1.63 8.30 16.72
C LYS A 184 -2.89 8.90 17.34
N PHE A 185 -4.00 8.17 17.30
CA PHE A 185 -5.26 8.60 17.92
C PHE A 185 -5.11 8.73 19.44
N LEU A 186 -4.51 7.73 20.09
CA LEU A 186 -4.25 7.76 21.53
C LEU A 186 -3.37 8.96 21.91
N GLN A 187 -2.25 9.19 21.22
CA GLN A 187 -1.36 10.33 21.47
C GLN A 187 -2.07 11.68 21.32
N ARG A 188 -3.00 11.79 20.36
CA ARG A 188 -3.69 13.05 20.05
C ARG A 188 -4.83 13.35 20.99
N PHE A 189 -5.61 12.35 21.40
CA PHE A 189 -6.89 12.51 22.10
C PHE A 189 -6.90 11.92 23.50
N ASP A 190 -5.80 11.28 23.92
CA ASP A 190 -5.69 10.54 25.20
C ASP A 190 -6.85 9.56 25.42
N LYS A 191 -7.34 8.96 24.34
CA LYS A 191 -8.47 8.02 24.34
C LYS A 191 -8.09 6.71 23.66
N LYS A 192 -8.35 5.61 24.32
CA LYS A 192 -8.15 4.26 23.76
C LYS A 192 -9.34 3.86 22.89
N ILE A 193 -9.06 3.43 21.67
CA ILE A 193 -10.01 2.86 20.71
C ILE A 193 -9.38 1.63 20.06
N SER A 194 -10.19 0.82 19.37
CA SER A 194 -9.68 -0.29 18.56
C SER A 194 -8.95 0.21 17.30
N SER A 195 -8.14 -0.65 16.67
CA SER A 195 -7.48 -0.30 15.40
C SER A 195 -8.50 -0.02 14.30
N VAL A 196 -9.60 -0.78 14.24
CA VAL A 196 -10.70 -0.55 13.29
C VAL A 196 -11.33 0.82 13.49
N GLU A 197 -11.66 1.19 14.74
CA GLU A 197 -12.23 2.51 15.04
C GLU A 197 -11.27 3.63 14.67
N ALA A 198 -9.96 3.45 14.90
CA ALA A 198 -8.95 4.43 14.53
C ALA A 198 -8.84 4.62 13.01
N ILE A 199 -8.93 3.54 12.22
CA ILE A 199 -8.96 3.61 10.77
C ILE A 199 -10.25 4.30 10.30
N ARG A 200 -11.43 3.89 10.80
CA ARG A 200 -12.73 4.53 10.50
C ARG A 200 -12.72 6.03 10.79
N TRP A 201 -12.11 6.42 11.90
CA TRP A 201 -11.96 7.83 12.22
C TRP A 201 -11.08 8.55 11.20
N ALA A 202 -9.94 7.95 10.79
CA ALA A 202 -8.99 8.55 9.88
C ALA A 202 -9.52 8.69 8.44
N VAL A 203 -10.38 7.79 7.99
CA VAL A 203 -10.98 7.85 6.64
C VAL A 203 -12.16 8.80 6.52
N LYS A 204 -12.77 9.23 7.64
CA LYS A 204 -13.83 10.23 7.60
C LYS A 204 -13.29 11.56 7.07
N ASP A 205 -14.09 12.20 6.23
CA ASP A 205 -13.71 13.46 5.58
C ASP A 205 -13.21 14.49 6.60
N ARG A 206 -12.09 15.13 6.27
CA ARG A 206 -11.41 16.17 7.04
C ARG A 206 -10.90 15.76 8.42
N ASN A 207 -10.98 14.51 8.83
CA ASN A 207 -10.36 14.09 10.07
C ASN A 207 -8.84 14.06 9.94
N THR A 208 -8.16 14.68 10.90
CA THR A 208 -6.70 14.68 10.95
C THR A 208 -6.20 14.74 12.39
N THR A 209 -5.07 14.09 12.65
CA THR A 209 -4.32 14.25 13.90
C THR A 209 -3.37 15.44 13.86
N LYS A 210 -3.23 16.14 12.72
CA LYS A 210 -2.38 17.32 12.55
C LYS A 210 -2.97 18.53 13.27
N ILE A 211 -2.11 19.31 13.94
CA ILE A 211 -2.51 20.55 14.60
C ILE A 211 -2.33 21.71 13.61
N GLY A 212 -3.38 22.49 13.40
CA GLY A 212 -3.30 23.72 12.58
C GLY A 212 -3.15 23.51 11.07
N VAL A 213 -3.29 22.28 10.56
CA VAL A 213 -3.18 21.97 9.14
C VAL A 213 -4.44 21.24 8.66
N SER A 214 -5.01 21.68 7.55
CA SER A 214 -6.10 20.95 6.88
C SER A 214 -5.55 19.64 6.34
N GLY A 215 -6.10 18.50 6.78
CA GLY A 215 -5.70 17.15 6.35
C GLY A 215 -6.91 16.28 6.08
N GLY A 216 -6.68 15.06 5.58
CA GLY A 216 -7.74 14.09 5.28
C GLY A 216 -8.42 14.29 3.91
N ILE A 217 -8.03 15.31 3.14
CA ILE A 217 -8.59 15.57 1.80
C ILE A 217 -8.13 14.51 0.81
N GLY A 218 -6.89 14.01 0.94
CA GLY A 218 -6.32 13.02 0.04
C GLY A 218 -7.09 11.69 0.06
N LEU A 219 -7.35 11.13 1.24
CA LEU A 219 -8.16 9.92 1.36
C LEU A 219 -9.59 10.11 0.85
N ALA A 220 -10.20 11.28 1.08
CA ALA A 220 -11.55 11.58 0.59
C ALA A 220 -11.60 11.58 -0.95
N ILE A 221 -10.64 12.23 -1.62
CA ILE A 221 -10.56 12.26 -3.09
C ILE A 221 -10.33 10.85 -3.65
N LEU A 222 -9.42 10.08 -3.05
CA LEU A 222 -9.17 8.70 -3.44
C LEU A 222 -10.42 7.85 -3.27
N SER A 223 -11.10 7.94 -2.14
CA SER A 223 -12.33 7.19 -1.87
C SER A 223 -13.45 7.54 -2.86
N GLU A 224 -13.65 8.82 -3.19
CA GLU A 224 -14.66 9.24 -4.17
C GLU A 224 -14.34 8.70 -5.57
N PHE A 225 -13.07 8.80 -6.01
CA PHE A 225 -12.66 8.26 -7.30
C PHE A 225 -12.83 6.73 -7.35
N ILE A 226 -12.39 6.03 -6.29
CA ILE A 226 -12.49 4.57 -6.18
C ILE A 226 -13.94 4.10 -6.30
N LEU A 227 -14.88 4.76 -5.62
CA LEU A 227 -16.30 4.42 -5.74
C LEU A 227 -16.82 4.60 -7.17
N ARG A 228 -16.49 5.71 -7.80
CA ARG A 228 -16.95 6.01 -9.18
C ARG A 228 -16.37 5.07 -10.21
N ASN A 229 -15.14 4.62 -9.98
CA ASN A 229 -14.41 3.68 -10.84
C ASN A 229 -14.73 2.20 -10.52
N ASN A 230 -15.59 1.90 -9.53
CA ASN A 230 -15.82 0.54 -9.02
C ASN A 230 -14.50 -0.14 -8.58
N GLY A 231 -13.59 0.63 -8.05
CA GLY A 231 -12.33 0.18 -7.49
C GLY A 231 -12.45 -0.25 -6.03
N LYS A 232 -11.30 -0.31 -5.33
CA LYS A 232 -11.23 -0.76 -3.95
C LYS A 232 -10.14 0.01 -3.19
N LEU A 233 -10.44 0.45 -1.97
CA LEU A 233 -9.48 0.98 -1.00
C LEU A 233 -9.37 0.00 0.16
N GLN A 234 -8.14 -0.36 0.52
CA GLN A 234 -7.87 -1.16 1.71
C GLN A 234 -6.88 -0.42 2.60
N ILE A 235 -7.13 -0.46 3.91
CA ILE A 235 -6.24 0.11 4.92
C ILE A 235 -6.05 -0.93 6.02
N ILE A 236 -4.81 -1.25 6.32
CA ILE A 236 -4.41 -2.12 7.42
C ILE A 236 -3.55 -1.29 8.37
N SER A 237 -3.87 -1.28 9.66
CA SER A 237 -3.03 -0.62 10.66
C SER A 237 -3.17 -1.33 11.99
N GLY A 238 -2.05 -1.83 12.53
CA GLY A 238 -2.09 -2.76 13.64
C GLY A 238 -2.93 -3.99 13.32
N ASP A 239 -3.85 -4.36 14.19
CA ASP A 239 -4.78 -5.47 14.01
C ASP A 239 -6.11 -5.10 13.31
N GLY A 240 -6.22 -3.87 12.76
CA GLY A 240 -7.39 -3.42 12.01
C GLY A 240 -7.24 -3.63 10.51
N PHE A 241 -8.26 -4.20 9.89
CA PHE A 241 -8.46 -4.24 8.44
C PHE A 241 -9.71 -3.44 8.10
N TYR A 242 -9.60 -2.60 7.09
CA TYR A 242 -10.67 -1.79 6.52
C TYR A 242 -10.65 -1.93 5.00
N GLN A 243 -11.79 -2.19 4.40
CA GLN A 243 -11.98 -2.17 2.96
C GLN A 243 -13.20 -1.32 2.62
N TYR A 244 -13.10 -0.57 1.52
CA TYR A 244 -14.17 0.25 0.97
C TYR A 244 -14.21 0.08 -0.55
N ASP A 245 -15.36 -0.32 -1.05
CA ASP A 245 -15.66 -0.53 -2.47
C ASP A 245 -17.14 -0.25 -2.76
N SER A 246 -17.63 -0.63 -3.94
CA SER A 246 -19.03 -0.42 -4.35
C SER A 246 -20.04 -1.17 -3.48
N SER A 247 -19.63 -2.19 -2.72
CA SER A 247 -20.50 -2.88 -1.75
C SER A 247 -20.54 -2.19 -0.38
N GLY A 248 -19.75 -1.14 -0.21
CA GLY A 248 -19.65 -0.36 1.01
C GLY A 248 -18.42 -0.67 1.86
N GLU A 249 -18.53 -0.36 3.13
CA GLU A 249 -17.47 -0.55 4.12
C GLU A 249 -17.48 -1.98 4.67
N GLN A 250 -16.32 -2.62 4.67
CA GLN A 250 -16.04 -3.88 5.34
C GLN A 250 -14.90 -3.70 6.33
N VAL A 251 -15.04 -4.23 7.52
CA VAL A 251 -14.01 -4.13 8.56
C VAL A 251 -13.83 -5.46 9.26
N GLU A 252 -12.60 -5.75 9.62
CA GLU A 252 -12.23 -6.98 10.28
C GLU A 252 -11.09 -6.74 11.27
N LYS A 253 -11.06 -7.52 12.34
CA LYS A 253 -9.89 -7.60 13.22
C LYS A 253 -9.03 -8.76 12.77
N LEU A 254 -7.81 -8.46 12.36
CA LEU A 254 -6.82 -9.47 11.98
C LEU A 254 -6.37 -10.28 13.19
N TYR A 255 -6.07 -11.56 12.99
CA TYR A 255 -5.53 -12.42 14.06
C TYR A 255 -4.08 -12.05 14.44
N LYS A 256 -3.36 -11.33 13.57
CA LYS A 256 -2.05 -10.73 13.81
C LYS A 256 -2.02 -9.31 13.26
N GLY A 257 -1.45 -8.40 14.06
CA GLY A 257 -1.33 -7.00 13.68
C GLY A 257 -0.09 -6.74 12.82
N PHE A 258 -0.25 -5.94 11.77
CA PHE A 258 0.85 -5.44 10.96
C PHE A 258 1.62 -4.34 11.73
N PRO A 259 2.96 -4.35 11.72
CA PRO A 259 3.78 -3.37 12.45
C PRO A 259 3.88 -2.04 11.68
N GLY A 260 2.77 -1.34 11.52
CA GLY A 260 2.69 -0.08 10.77
C GLY A 260 1.35 0.14 10.10
N THR A 261 1.39 0.75 8.89
CA THR A 261 0.19 1.00 8.08
C THR A 261 0.42 0.58 6.63
N ILE A 262 -0.57 -0.08 6.05
CA ILE A 262 -0.67 -0.41 4.63
C ILE A 262 -1.87 0.34 4.07
N VAL A 263 -1.68 1.03 2.95
CA VAL A 263 -2.76 1.55 2.11
C VAL A 263 -2.62 0.91 0.73
N ASN A 264 -3.59 0.11 0.33
CA ASN A 264 -3.65 -0.52 -0.99
C ASN A 264 -4.87 0.03 -1.75
N VAL A 265 -4.64 0.57 -2.93
CA VAL A 265 -5.69 1.06 -3.84
C VAL A 265 -5.78 0.16 -5.07
N SER A 266 -6.99 -0.12 -5.50
CA SER A 266 -7.26 -0.88 -6.71
C SER A 266 -8.18 -0.07 -7.62
N PHE A 267 -7.82 0.11 -8.88
CA PHE A 267 -8.64 0.78 -9.87
C PHE A 267 -9.04 -0.19 -10.97
N ARG A 268 -10.26 -0.03 -11.48
CA ARG A 268 -10.74 -0.74 -12.67
C ARG A 268 -10.12 -0.13 -13.92
N THR A 269 -9.66 -0.98 -14.82
CA THR A 269 -9.01 -0.60 -16.08
C THR A 269 -9.90 -0.81 -17.30
N ASP A 270 -11.05 -1.47 -17.15
CA ASP A 270 -12.12 -1.60 -18.16
C ASP A 270 -13.17 -0.48 -18.08
N ASP A 271 -12.92 0.52 -17.25
CA ASP A 271 -13.77 1.69 -17.07
C ASP A 271 -13.49 2.71 -18.20
N THR A 272 -14.47 2.93 -19.05
CA THR A 272 -14.38 3.84 -20.19
C THR A 272 -14.89 5.26 -19.92
N ASN A 273 -15.25 5.56 -18.66
CA ASN A 273 -15.70 6.88 -18.27
C ASN A 273 -14.56 7.91 -18.29
N ASN A 274 -14.96 9.17 -18.51
CA ASN A 274 -14.05 10.31 -18.39
C ASN A 274 -14.30 11.03 -17.06
N TYR A 275 -13.24 11.23 -16.31
CA TYR A 275 -13.29 11.81 -14.97
C TYR A 275 -12.68 13.21 -14.94
N SER A 276 -13.37 14.16 -14.33
CA SER A 276 -12.90 15.53 -14.14
C SER A 276 -13.35 16.08 -12.79
N LEU A 277 -12.70 17.14 -12.33
CA LEU A 277 -13.16 17.87 -11.15
C LEU A 277 -14.42 18.70 -11.49
N VAL A 278 -15.34 18.80 -10.54
CA VAL A 278 -16.54 19.66 -10.67
C VAL A 278 -16.17 21.12 -11.02
N SER A 279 -15.04 21.61 -10.51
CA SER A 279 -14.53 22.96 -10.82
C SER A 279 -14.08 23.14 -12.28
N GLU A 280 -13.72 22.05 -12.98
CA GLU A 280 -13.34 22.08 -14.39
C GLU A 280 -14.59 22.05 -15.29
N ALA A 281 -15.60 21.25 -14.94
CA ALA A 281 -16.88 21.18 -15.65
C ALA A 281 -17.60 22.55 -15.69
N LYS A 282 -17.53 23.34 -14.61
CA LYS A 282 -18.12 24.70 -14.57
C LYS A 282 -17.41 25.72 -15.47
N LYS A 283 -16.15 25.50 -15.83
CA LYS A 283 -15.42 26.37 -16.76
C LYS A 283 -15.78 26.11 -18.23
N THR A 284 -16.18 24.89 -18.54
CA THR A 284 -16.58 24.51 -19.93
C THR A 284 -18.02 24.90 -20.26
N ALA A 285 -18.86 25.20 -19.25
CA ALA A 285 -20.26 25.61 -19.42
C ALA A 285 -20.45 27.13 -19.63
N LEU A 286 -19.38 27.87 -19.87
CA LEU A 286 -19.40 29.33 -20.10
C LEU A 286 -19.29 29.72 -21.58
N PHE A 287 -19.44 28.73 -22.52
CA PHE A 287 -19.52 28.98 -23.97
C PHE A 287 -20.67 28.18 -24.59
#